data_66e8bed7b79bfd1b0ccc4fa4b2562e06
#
_entry.id   66e8bed7b79bfd1b0ccc4fa4b2562e06
#
_cell.length_a   1.000
_cell.length_b   1.000
_cell.length_c   1.000
_cell.angle_alpha   90.00
_cell.angle_beta   90.00
_cell.angle_gamma   90.00
#
_symmetry.space_group_name_H-M   'P 1'
#
loop_
_entity.id
_entity.type
_entity.pdbx_description
1 polymer ?
#
loop_
_entity_poly.entity_id
_entity_poly.type
_entity_poly.pdbx_seq_one_letter_code
_entity_poly.pdbx_strand_id
1 'polypeptide(L)'
;MNYKSLLLLILFAICMVGCSTYSPDAGHEVVLVDKPWFFGHGGVESESVKTGRTYTALSTDGIDVYMQPQKLESELPDTMTQDGVPITFHAIMVLQVVDSVSLIKNFGPEWYKNNMEEPFKTMIRQAVRKRGMNETAISTTALDAIDAEIRDQLIAFIKDKKLPVQLLTMTVGKANPPDAIKNQRIETATQEQRIQTEKQTKLAEDQRQQAEQSRANADNAYREAMHLSPEQFIQLETIKMQRDVCGGNGKASCTFIQNGSAVPTMSLK
;
A
#
# COMPACT_ATOMS: atom_id res chain seq x y z
N MET A 1 -37.41 38.46 55.40
CA MET A 1 -37.51 37.95 53.99
C MET A 1 -38.81 37.17 53.95
N ASN A 2 -39.78 37.60 53.20
CA ASN A 2 -41.08 36.91 53.15
C ASN A 2 -40.96 35.59 52.47
N TYR A 3 -41.59 34.54 53.04
CA TYR A 3 -41.52 33.15 52.46
C TYR A 3 -41.91 33.11 51.00
N LYS A 4 -42.80 34.00 50.53
CA LYS A 4 -43.16 34.16 49.12
C LYS A 4 -42.00 34.63 48.27
N SER A 5 -41.15 35.49 48.75
CA SER A 5 -39.94 35.97 48.06
C SER A 5 -38.87 34.90 48.01
N LEU A 6 -38.74 34.06 49.04
CA LEU A 6 -37.85 32.91 49.08
C LEU A 6 -38.30 31.85 48.11
N LEU A 7 -39.59 31.54 48.03
CA LEU A 7 -40.19 30.58 47.12
C LEU A 7 -40.04 31.00 45.66
N LEU A 8 -40.18 32.31 45.37
CA LEU A 8 -39.97 32.84 44.02
C LEU A 8 -38.49 32.78 43.60
N LEU A 9 -37.56 33.00 44.54
CA LEU A 9 -36.12 32.86 44.30
C LEU A 9 -35.69 31.41 44.05
N ILE A 10 -36.28 30.46 44.77
CA ILE A 10 -36.04 29.03 44.57
C ILE A 10 -36.62 28.59 43.22
N LEU A 11 -37.82 29.04 42.86
CA LEU A 11 -38.42 28.73 41.55
C LEU A 11 -37.60 29.29 40.40
N PHE A 12 -37.09 30.52 40.53
CA PHE A 12 -36.23 31.17 39.56
C PHE A 12 -34.85 30.45 39.45
N ALA A 13 -34.27 29.99 40.55
CA ALA A 13 -33.03 29.21 40.56
C ALA A 13 -33.19 27.86 39.88
N ILE A 14 -34.36 27.17 40.05
CA ILE A 14 -34.68 25.94 39.38
C ILE A 14 -34.83 26.12 37.86
N CYS A 15 -35.39 27.25 37.39
CA CYS A 15 -35.51 27.55 35.96
C CYS A 15 -34.15 27.86 35.29
N MET A 16 -33.14 28.28 36.04
CA MET A 16 -31.82 28.63 35.50
C MET A 16 -30.90 27.41 35.31
N VAL A 17 -31.24 26.22 35.80
CA VAL A 17 -30.36 25.02 35.83
C VAL A 17 -30.62 24.08 34.64
N GLY A 18 -31.38 24.50 33.66
CA GLY A 18 -32.04 23.55 32.75
C GLY A 18 -31.69 23.54 31.25
N CYS A 19 -30.54 23.99 30.80
CA CYS A 19 -30.21 23.95 29.38
C CYS A 19 -28.88 23.27 29.11
N SER A 20 -28.87 22.24 28.29
CA SER A 20 -27.67 21.69 27.65
C SER A 20 -27.41 22.44 26.36
N THR A 21 -26.16 22.60 25.99
CA THR A 21 -25.76 23.23 24.73
C THR A 21 -24.94 22.31 23.89
N TYR A 22 -25.27 22.18 22.62
CA TYR A 22 -24.55 21.40 21.64
C TYR A 22 -24.05 22.31 20.52
N SER A 23 -22.78 22.16 20.17
CA SER A 23 -22.10 22.92 19.12
C SER A 23 -21.19 21.98 18.36
N PRO A 24 -21.61 21.43 17.22
CA PRO A 24 -20.80 20.48 16.46
C PRO A 24 -19.50 21.12 15.95
N ASP A 25 -18.44 20.35 15.93
CA ASP A 25 -17.17 20.70 15.31
C ASP A 25 -17.26 20.63 13.78
N ALA A 26 -16.23 21.15 13.10
CA ALA A 26 -16.17 21.11 11.64
C ALA A 26 -16.16 19.68 11.12
N GLY A 27 -17.10 19.34 10.25
CA GLY A 27 -17.26 17.98 9.70
C GLY A 27 -18.05 17.03 10.59
N HIS A 28 -18.62 17.51 11.68
CA HIS A 28 -19.48 16.76 12.59
C HIS A 28 -20.92 17.25 12.53
N GLU A 29 -21.84 16.36 12.85
CA GLU A 29 -23.24 16.67 13.13
C GLU A 29 -23.61 16.08 14.48
N VAL A 30 -24.36 16.82 15.28
CA VAL A 30 -24.88 16.31 16.55
C VAL A 30 -26.32 15.89 16.36
N VAL A 31 -26.60 14.63 16.58
CA VAL A 31 -27.94 14.07 16.59
C VAL A 31 -28.47 14.11 18.00
N LEU A 32 -29.62 14.77 18.17
CA LEU A 32 -30.25 14.95 19.46
C LEU A 32 -31.18 13.75 19.75
N VAL A 33 -31.11 13.26 20.99
CA VAL A 33 -31.91 12.15 21.47
C VAL A 33 -32.63 12.57 22.74
N ASP A 34 -33.91 12.76 22.65
CA ASP A 34 -34.73 13.15 23.80
C ASP A 34 -35.02 11.96 24.73
N LYS A 35 -34.78 12.15 26.01
CA LYS A 35 -35.02 11.18 27.09
C LYS A 35 -35.86 11.80 28.20
N PRO A 36 -37.15 12.18 27.92
CA PRO A 36 -37.96 12.89 28.89
C PRO A 36 -38.17 12.10 30.17
N TRP A 37 -38.06 12.78 31.33
CA TRP A 37 -38.18 12.15 32.64
C TRP A 37 -39.62 11.83 33.00
N PHE A 38 -40.57 12.65 32.60
CA PHE A 38 -42.00 12.51 33.02
C PHE A 38 -42.99 12.65 31.84
N PHE A 39 -42.86 13.69 31.04
CA PHE A 39 -43.76 14.01 29.93
C PHE A 39 -42.95 14.35 28.67
N GLY A 40 -43.45 13.97 27.51
CA GLY A 40 -42.82 14.27 26.22
C GLY A 40 -42.73 13.06 25.31
N HIS A 41 -42.30 13.32 24.08
CA HIS A 41 -41.98 12.27 23.12
C HIS A 41 -40.49 12.04 23.17
N GLY A 42 -40.09 10.84 23.62
CA GLY A 42 -38.66 10.44 23.59
C GLY A 42 -38.25 9.93 22.24
N GLY A 43 -36.95 9.94 21.98
CA GLY A 43 -36.38 9.36 20.78
C GLY A 43 -35.44 10.31 20.05
N VAL A 44 -35.01 9.88 18.87
CA VAL A 44 -34.10 10.65 18.02
C VAL A 44 -34.89 11.76 17.32
N GLU A 45 -34.39 13.00 17.42
CA GLU A 45 -34.97 14.14 16.69
C GLU A 45 -34.83 13.93 15.17
N SER A 46 -35.75 14.58 14.42
CA SER A 46 -35.82 14.46 12.97
C SER A 46 -34.69 15.22 12.24
N GLU A 47 -34.06 16.15 12.90
CA GLU A 47 -32.99 16.99 12.35
C GLU A 47 -31.76 16.98 13.25
N SER A 48 -30.57 16.89 12.63
CA SER A 48 -29.30 17.03 13.34
C SER A 48 -28.86 18.50 13.43
N VAL A 49 -28.10 18.82 14.46
CA VAL A 49 -27.41 20.11 14.57
C VAL A 49 -26.20 20.08 13.67
N LYS A 50 -26.20 20.88 12.58
CA LYS A 50 -25.11 20.91 11.58
C LYS A 50 -24.11 22.03 11.83
N THR A 51 -24.60 23.16 12.31
CA THR A 51 -23.77 24.37 12.55
C THR A 51 -24.32 25.17 13.70
N GLY A 52 -23.47 25.97 14.33
CA GLY A 52 -23.86 26.87 15.38
C GLY A 52 -24.02 26.21 16.73
N ARG A 53 -24.74 26.85 17.62
CA ARG A 53 -25.00 26.40 18.98
C ARG A 53 -26.51 26.27 19.19
N THR A 54 -26.91 25.09 19.61
CA THR A 54 -28.31 24.76 19.94
C THR A 54 -28.44 24.55 21.43
N TYR A 55 -29.52 25.10 22.01
CA TYR A 55 -29.87 24.92 23.41
C TYR A 55 -31.01 23.91 23.51
N THR A 56 -30.81 22.90 24.36
CA THR A 56 -31.79 21.83 24.55
C THR A 56 -32.12 21.63 26.02
N ALA A 57 -33.14 20.83 26.30
CA ALA A 57 -33.47 20.44 27.66
C ALA A 57 -32.36 19.56 28.27
N LEU A 58 -32.27 19.51 29.62
CA LEU A 58 -31.33 18.61 30.30
C LEU A 58 -31.54 17.13 30.01
N SER A 59 -32.71 16.79 29.56
CA SER A 59 -33.10 15.40 29.21
C SER A 59 -32.75 15.01 27.76
N THR A 60 -32.09 15.89 27.01
CA THR A 60 -31.65 15.64 25.64
C THR A 60 -30.18 15.34 25.61
N ASP A 61 -29.82 14.18 25.09
CA ASP A 61 -28.44 13.78 24.83
C ASP A 61 -28.06 14.10 23.38
N GLY A 62 -26.85 14.61 23.16
CA GLY A 62 -26.29 14.81 21.82
C GLY A 62 -25.31 13.70 21.47
N ILE A 63 -25.52 13.05 20.35
CA ILE A 63 -24.60 12.06 19.80
C ILE A 63 -23.86 12.69 18.62
N ASP A 64 -22.55 12.80 18.77
CA ASP A 64 -21.68 13.33 17.74
C ASP A 64 -21.43 12.33 16.63
N VAL A 65 -21.64 12.73 15.39
CA VAL A 65 -21.47 11.89 14.20
C VAL A 65 -20.51 12.58 13.23
N TYR A 66 -19.42 11.93 12.92
CA TYR A 66 -18.44 12.42 11.94
C TYR A 66 -18.95 12.17 10.51
N MET A 67 -19.13 13.24 9.74
CA MET A 67 -19.75 13.22 8.41
C MET A 67 -18.75 13.17 7.26
N GLN A 68 -17.47 13.36 7.54
CA GLN A 68 -16.44 13.29 6.51
C GLN A 68 -16.00 11.84 6.25
N PRO A 69 -15.25 11.58 5.17
CA PRO A 69 -14.71 10.26 4.90
C PRO A 69 -13.87 9.73 6.07
N GLN A 70 -14.24 8.55 6.55
CA GLN A 70 -13.57 7.87 7.66
C GLN A 70 -12.84 6.64 7.15
N LYS A 71 -11.55 6.53 7.51
CA LYS A 71 -10.75 5.34 7.25
C LYS A 71 -10.99 4.33 8.37
N LEU A 72 -11.50 3.17 8.00
CA LEU A 72 -11.74 2.05 8.91
C LEU A 72 -10.80 0.91 8.53
N GLU A 73 -10.01 0.46 9.48
CA GLU A 73 -9.05 -0.62 9.30
C GLU A 73 -9.57 -1.88 9.98
N SER A 74 -9.40 -3.00 9.31
CA SER A 74 -9.72 -4.32 9.85
C SER A 74 -8.54 -5.25 9.64
N GLU A 75 -8.10 -5.87 10.71
CA GLU A 75 -7.11 -6.94 10.69
C GLU A 75 -7.82 -8.29 10.77
N LEU A 76 -7.44 -9.19 9.88
CA LEU A 76 -7.96 -10.55 9.82
C LEU A 76 -6.80 -11.52 10.02
N PRO A 77 -6.49 -11.87 11.26
CA PRO A 77 -5.50 -12.90 11.54
C PRO A 77 -6.02 -14.28 11.12
N ASP A 78 -5.11 -15.16 10.79
CA ASP A 78 -5.37 -16.60 10.57
C ASP A 78 -6.49 -16.93 9.58
N THR A 79 -6.60 -16.12 8.53
CA THR A 79 -7.55 -16.41 7.45
C THR A 79 -7.04 -17.57 6.61
N MET A 80 -7.79 -18.67 6.55
CA MET A 80 -7.41 -19.86 5.79
C MET A 80 -7.67 -19.67 4.31
N THR A 81 -6.66 -19.96 3.49
CA THR A 81 -6.78 -20.09 2.03
C THR A 81 -7.38 -21.43 1.63
N GLN A 82 -7.65 -21.61 0.33
CA GLN A 82 -8.10 -22.89 -0.23
C GLN A 82 -7.09 -24.02 0.06
N ASP A 83 -5.80 -23.70 0.07
CA ASP A 83 -4.70 -24.66 0.31
C ASP A 83 -4.49 -24.94 1.81
N GLY A 84 -5.33 -24.43 2.69
CA GLY A 84 -5.24 -24.62 4.14
C GLY A 84 -4.09 -23.85 4.81
N VAL A 85 -3.53 -22.83 4.16
CA VAL A 85 -2.47 -22.00 4.72
C VAL A 85 -3.11 -20.81 5.44
N PRO A 86 -2.82 -20.61 6.75
CA PRO A 86 -3.27 -19.42 7.46
C PRO A 86 -2.47 -18.19 6.99
N ILE A 87 -3.17 -17.13 6.66
CA ILE A 87 -2.59 -15.86 6.25
C ILE A 87 -3.27 -14.70 6.96
N THR A 88 -2.52 -13.65 7.24
CA THR A 88 -3.05 -12.43 7.86
C THR A 88 -3.30 -11.38 6.78
N PHE A 89 -4.48 -10.80 6.79
CA PHE A 89 -4.85 -9.69 5.93
C PHE A 89 -5.08 -8.41 6.72
N HIS A 90 -4.73 -7.29 6.08
CA HIS A 90 -5.11 -5.96 6.52
C HIS A 90 -6.02 -5.37 5.44
N ALA A 91 -7.24 -5.06 5.81
CA ALA A 91 -8.20 -4.44 4.91
C ALA A 91 -8.53 -3.02 5.39
N ILE A 92 -8.64 -2.13 4.43
CA ILE A 92 -8.96 -0.73 4.65
C ILE A 92 -10.21 -0.41 3.84
N MET A 93 -11.19 0.21 4.49
CA MET A 93 -12.32 0.81 3.82
C MET A 93 -12.46 2.28 4.21
N VAL A 94 -12.89 3.09 3.28
CA VAL A 94 -13.23 4.49 3.52
C VAL A 94 -14.72 4.65 3.31
N LEU A 95 -15.43 4.94 4.39
CA LEU A 95 -16.86 5.18 4.40
C LEU A 95 -17.15 6.65 4.70
N GLN A 96 -18.26 7.15 4.19
CA GLN A 96 -18.81 8.45 4.52
C GLN A 96 -20.25 8.31 4.96
N VAL A 97 -20.60 8.92 6.09
CA VAL A 97 -21.99 9.00 6.55
C VAL A 97 -22.75 9.96 5.66
N VAL A 98 -23.94 9.56 5.21
CA VAL A 98 -24.80 10.37 4.34
C VAL A 98 -25.93 11.01 5.14
N ASP A 99 -26.47 10.30 6.12
CA ASP A 99 -27.57 10.75 6.99
C ASP A 99 -27.30 10.31 8.43
N SER A 100 -26.92 11.28 9.25
CA SER A 100 -26.57 11.08 10.65
C SER A 100 -27.76 10.67 11.49
N VAL A 101 -28.94 11.25 11.24
CA VAL A 101 -30.18 10.98 12.00
C VAL A 101 -30.66 9.56 11.77
N SER A 102 -30.76 9.16 10.51
CA SER A 102 -31.15 7.77 10.16
C SER A 102 -30.13 6.74 10.68
N LEU A 103 -28.84 7.09 10.70
CA LEU A 103 -27.78 6.23 11.20
C LEU A 103 -27.98 5.96 12.70
N ILE A 104 -28.10 7.01 13.49
CA ILE A 104 -28.26 6.89 14.96
C ILE A 104 -29.61 6.24 15.30
N LYS A 105 -30.66 6.63 14.61
CA LYS A 105 -32.02 6.10 14.86
C LYS A 105 -32.13 4.59 14.64
N ASN A 106 -31.52 4.08 13.58
CA ASN A 106 -31.71 2.68 13.16
C ASN A 106 -30.58 1.76 13.62
N PHE A 107 -29.36 2.29 13.78
CA PHE A 107 -28.15 1.48 14.01
C PHE A 107 -27.38 1.87 15.29
N GLY A 108 -27.66 3.06 15.86
CA GLY A 108 -27.01 3.55 17.07
C GLY A 108 -25.60 4.08 16.86
N PRO A 109 -24.94 4.53 17.93
CA PRO A 109 -23.60 5.14 17.85
C PRO A 109 -22.50 4.13 17.46
N GLU A 110 -22.63 2.86 17.86
CA GLU A 110 -21.69 1.77 17.55
C GLU A 110 -22.04 1.05 16.24
N TRP A 111 -22.67 1.75 15.27
CA TRP A 111 -23.21 1.18 14.05
C TRP A 111 -22.20 0.35 13.25
N TYR A 112 -20.96 0.80 13.15
CA TYR A 112 -19.91 0.10 12.43
C TYR A 112 -19.60 -1.25 13.06
N LYS A 113 -19.27 -1.25 14.33
CA LYS A 113 -18.89 -2.44 15.09
C LYS A 113 -19.99 -3.48 15.14
N ASN A 114 -21.23 -3.01 15.35
CA ASN A 114 -22.38 -3.89 15.53
C ASN A 114 -22.95 -4.43 14.20
N ASN A 115 -22.82 -3.67 13.09
CA ASN A 115 -23.54 -4.01 11.86
C ASN A 115 -22.65 -4.22 10.64
N MET A 116 -21.39 -3.72 10.61
CA MET A 116 -20.55 -3.80 9.43
C MET A 116 -19.26 -4.60 9.61
N GLU A 117 -18.63 -4.53 10.75
CA GLU A 117 -17.29 -5.09 10.95
C GLU A 117 -17.23 -6.60 10.68
N GLU A 118 -18.12 -7.39 11.32
CA GLU A 118 -18.13 -8.85 11.13
C GLU A 118 -18.64 -9.30 9.76
N PRO A 119 -19.70 -8.74 9.17
CA PRO A 119 -20.04 -8.98 7.76
C PRO A 119 -18.88 -8.69 6.81
N PHE A 120 -18.19 -7.58 6.97
CA PHE A 120 -17.04 -7.23 6.15
C PHE A 120 -15.90 -8.27 6.27
N LYS A 121 -15.52 -8.63 7.49
CA LYS A 121 -14.53 -9.69 7.73
C LYS A 121 -14.97 -11.02 7.12
N THR A 122 -16.26 -11.33 7.16
CA THR A 122 -16.80 -12.56 6.60
C THR A 122 -16.72 -12.57 5.08
N MET A 123 -17.01 -11.45 4.40
CA MET A 123 -16.86 -11.32 2.94
C MET A 123 -15.40 -11.56 2.52
N ILE A 124 -14.44 -10.97 3.23
CA ILE A 124 -13.01 -11.18 2.97
C ILE A 124 -12.65 -12.66 3.15
N ARG A 125 -13.03 -13.27 4.28
CA ARG A 125 -12.75 -14.70 4.53
C ARG A 125 -13.33 -15.59 3.43
N GLN A 126 -14.54 -15.30 2.95
CA GLN A 126 -15.16 -16.06 1.88
C GLN A 126 -14.44 -15.90 0.53
N ALA A 127 -14.04 -14.69 0.19
CA ALA A 127 -13.30 -14.41 -1.03
C ALA A 127 -11.91 -15.08 -1.03
N VAL A 128 -11.23 -15.10 0.12
CA VAL A 128 -9.91 -15.72 0.30
C VAL A 128 -9.99 -17.24 0.26
N ARG A 129 -10.99 -17.86 0.89
CA ARG A 129 -11.18 -19.33 0.89
C ARG A 129 -11.37 -19.94 -0.49
N LYS A 130 -11.78 -19.16 -1.48
CA LYS A 130 -11.93 -19.59 -2.86
C LYS A 130 -10.62 -19.64 -3.64
N ARG A 131 -9.53 -19.13 -3.08
CA ARG A 131 -8.25 -18.89 -3.77
C ARG A 131 -7.10 -19.50 -3.01
N GLY A 132 -6.09 -19.95 -3.76
CA GLY A 132 -4.86 -20.48 -3.20
C GLY A 132 -3.97 -19.37 -2.62
N MET A 133 -3.02 -19.76 -1.75
CA MET A 133 -2.10 -18.82 -1.13
C MET A 133 -1.26 -18.05 -2.17
N ASN A 134 -0.86 -18.72 -3.27
CA ASN A 134 -0.07 -18.08 -4.33
C ASN A 134 -0.84 -16.95 -5.02
N GLU A 135 -2.12 -17.13 -5.24
CA GLU A 135 -2.97 -16.12 -5.86
C GLU A 135 -3.19 -14.93 -4.91
N THR A 136 -3.44 -15.21 -3.64
CA THR A 136 -3.76 -14.19 -2.65
C THR A 136 -2.56 -13.41 -2.14
N ALA A 137 -1.35 -13.98 -2.18
CA ALA A 137 -0.14 -13.34 -1.65
C ALA A 137 0.74 -12.69 -2.72
N ILE A 138 0.65 -13.11 -4.00
CA ILE A 138 1.59 -12.72 -5.04
C ILE A 138 0.91 -12.04 -6.23
N SER A 139 -0.22 -12.59 -6.68
CA SER A 139 -0.86 -12.12 -7.90
C SER A 139 -1.60 -10.80 -7.66
N THR A 140 -1.12 -9.73 -8.26
CA THR A 140 -1.79 -8.42 -8.23
C THR A 140 -3.17 -8.49 -8.88
N THR A 141 -3.29 -9.22 -9.98
CA THR A 141 -4.58 -9.40 -10.69
C THR A 141 -5.61 -10.16 -9.84
N ALA A 142 -5.15 -11.13 -9.04
CA ALA A 142 -6.04 -11.85 -8.13
C ALA A 142 -6.48 -10.96 -6.94
N LEU A 143 -5.58 -10.12 -6.43
CA LEU A 143 -5.93 -9.14 -5.39
C LEU A 143 -6.91 -8.09 -5.91
N ASP A 144 -6.71 -7.57 -7.12
CA ASP A 144 -7.65 -6.64 -7.75
C ASP A 144 -9.04 -7.28 -7.95
N ALA A 145 -9.08 -8.57 -8.30
CA ALA A 145 -10.34 -9.32 -8.41
C ALA A 145 -11.02 -9.54 -7.05
N ILE A 146 -10.24 -9.77 -5.98
CA ILE A 146 -10.74 -9.85 -4.61
C ILE A 146 -11.34 -8.51 -4.19
N ASP A 147 -10.63 -7.42 -4.44
CA ASP A 147 -11.09 -6.06 -4.12
C ASP A 147 -12.41 -5.74 -4.84
N ALA A 148 -12.52 -6.07 -6.12
CA ALA A 148 -13.74 -5.86 -6.90
C ALA A 148 -14.89 -6.70 -6.35
N GLU A 149 -14.68 -8.00 -6.09
CA GLU A 149 -15.70 -8.92 -5.55
C GLU A 149 -16.23 -8.43 -4.20
N ILE A 150 -15.34 -8.05 -3.28
CA ILE A 150 -15.73 -7.60 -1.95
C ILE A 150 -16.40 -6.22 -2.01
N ARG A 151 -15.93 -5.33 -2.87
CA ARG A 151 -16.56 -4.01 -3.07
C ARG A 151 -18.01 -4.16 -3.51
N ASP A 152 -18.26 -5.00 -4.50
CA ASP A 152 -19.63 -5.23 -5.02
C ASP A 152 -20.54 -5.84 -3.95
N GLN A 153 -20.02 -6.82 -3.18
CA GLN A 153 -20.76 -7.43 -2.08
C GLN A 153 -21.05 -6.41 -0.97
N LEU A 154 -20.08 -5.53 -0.65
CA LEU A 154 -20.25 -4.53 0.39
C LEU A 154 -21.25 -3.44 -0.02
N ILE A 155 -21.24 -3.00 -1.27
CA ILE A 155 -22.23 -2.06 -1.82
C ILE A 155 -23.64 -2.70 -1.77
N ALA A 156 -23.76 -3.95 -2.18
CA ALA A 156 -25.02 -4.68 -2.11
C ALA A 156 -25.51 -4.82 -0.66
N PHE A 157 -24.62 -5.11 0.27
CA PHE A 157 -24.93 -5.21 1.69
C PHE A 157 -25.40 -3.88 2.29
N ILE A 158 -24.69 -2.77 2.02
CA ILE A 158 -25.09 -1.42 2.46
C ILE A 158 -26.49 -1.08 1.98
N LYS A 159 -26.78 -1.40 0.71
CA LYS A 159 -28.09 -1.17 0.10
C LYS A 159 -29.19 -2.07 0.72
N ASP A 160 -28.93 -3.36 0.91
CA ASP A 160 -29.86 -4.32 1.50
C ASP A 160 -30.23 -3.93 2.94
N LYS A 161 -29.24 -3.58 3.74
CA LYS A 161 -29.44 -3.14 5.13
C LYS A 161 -29.92 -1.70 5.24
N LYS A 162 -29.99 -0.96 4.14
CA LYS A 162 -30.36 0.46 4.11
C LYS A 162 -29.49 1.30 5.06
N LEU A 163 -28.21 0.98 5.14
CA LEU A 163 -27.25 1.75 5.93
C LEU A 163 -27.06 3.11 5.27
N PRO A 164 -27.23 4.22 5.99
CA PRO A 164 -27.07 5.57 5.43
C PRO A 164 -25.60 5.99 5.35
N VAL A 165 -24.78 5.14 4.73
CA VAL A 165 -23.35 5.35 4.50
C VAL A 165 -23.02 5.07 3.05
N GLN A 166 -22.00 5.73 2.55
CA GLN A 166 -21.46 5.54 1.21
C GLN A 166 -20.06 4.95 1.28
N LEU A 167 -19.80 3.90 0.53
CA LEU A 167 -18.46 3.36 0.33
C LEU A 167 -17.73 4.21 -0.71
N LEU A 168 -16.62 4.84 -0.33
CA LEU A 168 -15.78 5.63 -1.23
C LEU A 168 -14.65 4.78 -1.82
N THR A 169 -13.94 4.08 -0.96
CA THR A 169 -12.80 3.24 -1.36
C THR A 169 -12.71 2.02 -0.46
N MET A 170 -12.27 0.91 -1.03
CA MET A 170 -11.95 -0.30 -0.29
C MET A 170 -10.74 -0.97 -0.91
N THR A 171 -9.83 -1.42 -0.07
CA THR A 171 -8.63 -2.13 -0.50
C THR A 171 -8.30 -3.23 0.51
N VAL A 172 -8.14 -4.43 0.01
CA VAL A 172 -7.59 -5.54 0.78
C VAL A 172 -6.08 -5.57 0.54
N GLY A 173 -5.30 -5.33 1.58
CA GLY A 173 -3.85 -5.34 1.50
C GLY A 173 -3.29 -6.71 1.17
N LYS A 174 -2.00 -6.75 0.85
CA LYS A 174 -1.29 -8.01 0.60
C LYS A 174 -1.43 -8.95 1.78
N ALA A 175 -1.72 -10.21 1.47
CA ALA A 175 -1.66 -11.28 2.44
C ALA A 175 -0.25 -11.43 3.02
N ASN A 176 -0.17 -11.60 4.33
CA ASN A 176 1.08 -11.88 5.02
C ASN A 176 1.13 -13.36 5.41
N PRO A 177 1.81 -14.23 4.63
CA PRO A 177 1.94 -15.63 4.96
C PRO A 177 2.88 -15.84 6.15
N PRO A 178 2.82 -17.00 6.84
CA PRO A 178 3.73 -17.36 7.91
C PRO A 178 5.21 -17.29 7.46
N ASP A 179 6.09 -16.97 8.43
CA ASP A 179 7.51 -16.73 8.13
C ASP A 179 8.22 -17.95 7.52
N ALA A 180 7.82 -19.16 7.89
CA ALA A 180 8.36 -20.37 7.28
C ALA A 180 8.13 -20.42 5.76
N ILE A 181 6.93 -20.03 5.32
CA ILE A 181 6.57 -20.00 3.89
C ILE A 181 7.25 -18.83 3.17
N LYS A 182 7.38 -17.67 3.83
CA LYS A 182 8.14 -16.55 3.28
C LYS A 182 9.59 -16.95 3.02
N ASN A 183 10.25 -17.57 3.99
CA ASN A 183 11.64 -17.97 3.89
C ASN A 183 11.84 -19.01 2.77
N GLN A 184 10.98 -20.01 2.69
CA GLN A 184 11.03 -21.01 1.61
C GLN A 184 10.87 -20.36 0.23
N ARG A 185 10.02 -19.37 0.09
CA ARG A 185 9.82 -18.62 -1.16
C ARG A 185 11.01 -17.76 -1.54
N ILE A 186 11.59 -17.05 -0.55
CA ILE A 186 12.80 -16.27 -0.77
C ILE A 186 13.91 -17.17 -1.26
N GLU A 187 14.07 -18.36 -0.67
CA GLU A 187 15.04 -19.33 -1.09
C GLU A 187 14.79 -19.83 -2.52
N THR A 188 13.55 -20.22 -2.84
CA THR A 188 13.16 -20.66 -4.20
C THR A 188 13.42 -19.55 -5.22
N ALA A 189 12.98 -18.32 -4.96
CA ALA A 189 13.19 -17.18 -5.84
C ALA A 189 14.69 -16.87 -6.03
N THR A 190 15.48 -17.01 -4.98
CA THR A 190 16.94 -16.85 -5.04
C THR A 190 17.58 -17.91 -5.93
N GLN A 191 17.15 -19.17 -5.81
CA GLN A 191 17.64 -20.26 -6.65
C GLN A 191 17.25 -20.07 -8.12
N GLU A 192 16.00 -19.67 -8.39
CA GLU A 192 15.55 -19.37 -9.76
C GLU A 192 16.37 -18.21 -10.37
N GLN A 193 16.63 -17.18 -9.61
CA GLN A 193 17.43 -16.05 -10.06
C GLN A 193 18.90 -16.46 -10.32
N ARG A 194 19.46 -17.32 -9.49
CA ARG A 194 20.81 -17.89 -9.74
C ARG A 194 20.84 -18.66 -11.05
N ILE A 195 19.88 -19.55 -11.28
CA ILE A 195 19.77 -20.32 -12.53
C ILE A 195 19.66 -19.38 -13.74
N GLN A 196 18.87 -18.33 -13.65
CA GLN A 196 18.75 -17.32 -14.70
C GLN A 196 20.08 -16.60 -14.96
N THR A 197 20.76 -16.19 -13.89
CA THR A 197 22.07 -15.53 -13.97
C THR A 197 23.11 -16.43 -14.59
N GLU A 198 23.18 -17.70 -14.17
CA GLU A 198 24.10 -18.68 -14.73
C GLU A 198 23.85 -18.95 -16.23
N LYS A 199 22.56 -19.01 -16.64
CA LYS A 199 22.20 -19.12 -18.08
C LYS A 199 22.68 -17.88 -18.87
N GLN A 200 22.47 -16.68 -18.33
CA GLN A 200 22.91 -15.46 -18.99
C GLN A 200 24.44 -15.36 -19.07
N THR A 201 25.13 -15.75 -17.99
CA THR A 201 26.58 -15.79 -17.95
C THR A 201 27.13 -16.76 -18.98
N LYS A 202 26.54 -17.98 -19.07
CA LYS A 202 26.94 -18.95 -20.07
C LYS A 202 26.72 -18.45 -21.49
N LEU A 203 25.58 -17.82 -21.78
CA LEU A 203 25.31 -17.23 -23.10
C LEU A 203 26.32 -16.12 -23.42
N ALA A 204 26.67 -15.29 -22.44
CA ALA A 204 27.67 -14.24 -22.62
C ALA A 204 29.07 -14.84 -22.87
N GLU A 205 29.44 -15.90 -22.18
CA GLU A 205 30.73 -16.61 -22.41
C GLU A 205 30.75 -17.25 -23.78
N ASP A 206 29.69 -17.92 -24.23
CA ASP A 206 29.57 -18.51 -25.57
C ASP A 206 29.71 -17.43 -26.67
N GLN A 207 29.05 -16.29 -26.49
CA GLN A 207 29.16 -15.16 -27.42
C GLN A 207 30.58 -14.60 -27.44
N ARG A 208 31.21 -14.48 -26.27
CA ARG A 208 32.59 -14.02 -26.13
C ARG A 208 33.57 -14.99 -26.85
N GLN A 209 33.38 -16.28 -26.64
CA GLN A 209 34.19 -17.32 -27.34
C GLN A 209 34.03 -17.21 -28.86
N GLN A 210 32.80 -17.05 -29.37
CA GLN A 210 32.56 -16.88 -30.81
C GLN A 210 33.19 -15.58 -31.34
N ALA A 211 33.12 -14.48 -30.57
CA ALA A 211 33.76 -13.23 -30.93
C ALA A 211 35.30 -13.36 -30.98
N GLU A 212 35.88 -14.05 -30.02
CA GLU A 212 37.34 -14.31 -30.00
C GLU A 212 37.78 -15.21 -31.13
N GLN A 213 37.02 -16.26 -31.47
CA GLN A 213 37.26 -17.09 -32.63
C GLN A 213 37.18 -16.31 -33.95
N SER A 214 36.14 -15.46 -34.08
CA SER A 214 35.98 -14.61 -35.25
C SER A 214 37.14 -13.64 -35.42
N ARG A 215 37.60 -13.06 -34.29
CA ARG A 215 38.76 -12.16 -34.23
C ARG A 215 40.06 -12.90 -34.64
N ALA A 216 40.29 -14.09 -34.07
CA ALA A 216 41.47 -14.90 -34.43
C ALA A 216 41.49 -15.29 -35.90
N ASN A 217 40.32 -15.61 -36.47
CA ASN A 217 40.19 -15.92 -37.89
C ASN A 217 40.47 -14.66 -38.76
N ALA A 218 39.95 -13.51 -38.37
CA ALA A 218 40.23 -12.24 -39.05
C ALA A 218 41.69 -11.86 -39.00
N ASP A 219 42.34 -12.03 -37.84
CA ASP A 219 43.77 -11.77 -37.64
C ASP A 219 44.64 -12.71 -38.49
N ASN A 220 44.31 -14.01 -38.58
CA ASN A 220 44.97 -14.94 -39.45
C ASN A 220 44.80 -14.59 -40.94
N ALA A 221 43.59 -14.25 -41.38
CA ALA A 221 43.32 -13.82 -42.75
C ALA A 221 44.09 -12.53 -43.10
N TYR A 222 44.15 -11.56 -42.17
CA TYR A 222 44.93 -10.36 -42.35
C TYR A 222 46.44 -10.64 -42.47
N ARG A 223 46.99 -11.51 -41.57
CA ARG A 223 48.38 -11.91 -41.59
C ARG A 223 48.74 -12.58 -42.94
N GLU A 224 47.89 -13.51 -43.43
CA GLU A 224 48.12 -14.19 -44.71
C GLU A 224 48.04 -13.21 -45.91
N ALA A 225 47.06 -12.33 -45.93
CA ALA A 225 46.91 -11.33 -46.99
C ALA A 225 48.10 -10.34 -47.10
N MET A 226 48.72 -10.04 -45.97
CA MET A 226 49.89 -9.17 -45.89
C MET A 226 51.22 -9.91 -46.00
N HIS A 227 51.20 -11.23 -46.16
CA HIS A 227 52.38 -12.12 -46.21
C HIS A 227 53.34 -11.90 -45.00
N LEU A 228 52.77 -11.65 -43.82
CA LEU A 228 53.56 -11.44 -42.60
C LEU A 228 53.91 -12.76 -41.91
N SER A 229 55.15 -12.85 -41.42
CA SER A 229 55.49 -13.96 -40.50
C SER A 229 54.81 -13.75 -39.15
N PRO A 230 54.61 -14.80 -38.32
CA PRO A 230 54.00 -14.69 -37.00
C PRO A 230 54.70 -13.65 -36.10
N GLU A 231 56.01 -13.58 -36.19
CA GLU A 231 56.82 -12.63 -35.39
C GLU A 231 56.59 -11.17 -35.83
N GLN A 232 56.49 -10.92 -37.14
CA GLN A 232 56.18 -9.61 -37.71
C GLN A 232 54.76 -9.16 -37.34
N PHE A 233 53.82 -10.10 -37.32
CA PHE A 233 52.44 -9.76 -36.89
C PHE A 233 52.37 -9.39 -35.40
N ILE A 234 53.06 -10.12 -34.52
CA ILE A 234 53.13 -9.78 -33.10
C ILE A 234 53.80 -8.39 -32.91
N GLN A 235 54.82 -8.09 -33.66
CA GLN A 235 55.43 -6.73 -33.60
C GLN A 235 54.48 -5.66 -34.05
N LEU A 236 53.72 -5.87 -35.12
CA LEU A 236 52.68 -4.95 -35.61
C LEU A 236 51.62 -4.70 -34.56
N GLU A 237 51.08 -5.73 -33.96
CA GLU A 237 50.09 -5.65 -32.91
C GLU A 237 50.62 -4.96 -31.65
N THR A 238 51.86 -5.22 -31.29
CA THR A 238 52.56 -4.53 -30.19
C THR A 238 52.65 -3.03 -30.47
N ILE A 239 53.02 -2.61 -31.68
CA ILE A 239 53.08 -1.20 -32.09
C ILE A 239 51.68 -0.54 -32.06
N LYS A 240 50.62 -1.27 -32.53
CA LYS A 240 49.26 -0.78 -32.48
C LYS A 240 48.81 -0.58 -31.03
N MET A 241 49.01 -1.58 -30.16
CA MET A 241 48.67 -1.50 -28.74
C MET A 241 49.43 -0.33 -28.05
N GLN A 242 50.74 -0.16 -28.36
CA GLN A 242 51.51 0.95 -27.83
C GLN A 242 50.92 2.30 -28.29
N ARG A 243 50.54 2.41 -29.56
CA ARG A 243 49.92 3.63 -30.07
C ARG A 243 48.58 3.91 -29.41
N ASP A 244 47.71 2.87 -29.23
CA ASP A 244 46.40 3.04 -28.66
C ASP A 244 46.43 3.40 -27.17
N VAL A 245 47.38 2.80 -26.42
CA VAL A 245 47.56 3.10 -24.99
C VAL A 245 48.24 4.45 -24.78
N CYS A 246 49.21 4.83 -25.63
CA CYS A 246 50.00 6.03 -25.45
C CYS A 246 49.55 7.21 -26.33
N GLY A 247 48.80 6.96 -27.42
CA GLY A 247 48.30 7.99 -28.35
C GLY A 247 46.96 8.60 -27.96
N GLY A 248 46.29 8.07 -26.96
CA GLY A 248 45.01 8.60 -26.44
C GLY A 248 45.23 9.86 -25.57
N ASN A 249 44.94 11.03 -26.13
CA ASN A 249 44.81 12.31 -25.43
C ASN A 249 46.10 12.99 -24.86
N GLY A 250 47.27 12.72 -25.38
CA GLY A 250 48.42 13.63 -25.25
C GLY A 250 48.94 13.95 -23.83
N LYS A 251 48.61 13.16 -22.79
CA LYS A 251 49.00 13.44 -21.41
C LYS A 251 49.74 12.31 -20.68
N ALA A 252 49.96 11.18 -21.31
CA ALA A 252 50.69 10.08 -20.68
C ALA A 252 52.04 9.87 -21.37
N SER A 253 53.13 10.00 -20.67
CA SER A 253 54.43 9.51 -21.13
C SER A 253 54.51 8.01 -20.85
N CYS A 254 54.58 7.21 -21.90
CA CYS A 254 54.71 5.76 -21.79
C CYS A 254 56.15 5.33 -21.91
N THR A 255 56.60 4.55 -20.94
CA THR A 255 57.89 3.87 -21.01
C THR A 255 57.67 2.39 -21.19
N PHE A 256 58.12 1.82 -22.31
CA PHE A 256 58.05 0.38 -22.56
C PHE A 256 59.37 -0.27 -22.18
N ILE A 257 59.31 -1.32 -21.42
CA ILE A 257 60.47 -2.16 -21.07
C ILE A 257 60.40 -3.43 -21.89
N GLN A 258 61.30 -3.60 -22.82
CA GLN A 258 61.44 -4.81 -23.63
C GLN A 258 62.73 -5.53 -23.25
N ASN A 259 62.63 -6.82 -22.91
CA ASN A 259 63.79 -7.67 -22.53
C ASN A 259 64.73 -7.06 -21.45
N GLY A 260 64.16 -6.38 -20.45
CA GLY A 260 64.93 -5.83 -19.33
C GLY A 260 65.71 -4.57 -19.62
N SER A 261 65.62 -4.01 -20.80
CA SER A 261 66.24 -2.74 -21.16
C SER A 261 65.19 -1.68 -21.43
N ALA A 262 65.30 -0.51 -20.84
CA ALA A 262 64.39 0.62 -21.07
C ALA A 262 64.59 1.16 -22.51
N VAL A 263 63.47 1.15 -23.28
CA VAL A 263 63.46 1.79 -24.60
C VAL A 263 63.15 3.28 -24.42
N PRO A 264 63.83 4.19 -25.12
CA PRO A 264 63.64 5.62 -24.96
C PRO A 264 62.18 6.03 -25.23
N THR A 265 61.68 6.89 -24.37
CA THR A 265 60.33 7.43 -24.44
C THR A 265 60.19 8.32 -25.69
N MET A 266 59.25 7.96 -26.59
CA MET A 266 58.74 8.92 -27.59
C MET A 266 57.64 9.75 -26.95
N SER A 267 57.93 10.99 -26.70
CA SER A 267 56.93 12.02 -26.42
C SER A 267 56.32 12.46 -27.75
N LEU A 268 55.14 11.97 -28.10
CA LEU A 268 54.34 12.54 -29.18
C LEU A 268 53.65 13.79 -28.62
N LYS A 269 54.07 14.96 -29.10
CA LYS A 269 53.37 16.25 -28.87
C LYS A 269 52.13 16.34 -29.70
#